data_5d9b5eb99be64a496aceae41d9b98c22
#
_entry.id   5d9b5eb99be64a496aceae41d9b98c22
#
_cell.length_a   1.000
_cell.length_b   1.000
_cell.length_c   1.000
_cell.angle_alpha   90.00
_cell.angle_beta   90.00
_cell.angle_gamma   90.00
#
_symmetry.space_group_name_H-M   'P 1'
#
loop_
_entity.id
_entity.type
_entity.pdbx_description
1 polymer ?
#
loop_
_entity_poly.entity_id
_entity_poly.type
_entity_poly.pdbx_seq_one_letter_code
_entity_poly.pdbx_strand_id
1 'polypeptide(L)'
;MKTEILCAEGALTVRLFREGDLPELAALLADPEVMRWLEPPFDRARAAEFLRAAGLSEPPLIYAVEEDGDFLGYVIFHRYGGEDAAELGWVLRRSAWGRGYAGRLTALLLSAAEGKWAEAVIECAPEQRASARVAEKLGFREEGMADGCRVFRRTVPRDGT
;
A
#
# COMPACT_ATOMS: atom_id res chain seq x y z
N MET A 1 -13.35 1.30 22.57
CA MET A 1 -12.05 1.49 21.89
C MET A 1 -12.20 1.22 20.39
N LYS A 2 -11.74 2.13 19.57
CA LYS A 2 -11.81 1.96 18.12
C LYS A 2 -10.90 0.84 17.66
N THR A 3 -11.38 0.03 16.72
CA THR A 3 -10.55 -0.95 16.04
C THR A 3 -9.56 -0.20 15.17
N GLU A 4 -8.27 -0.39 15.38
CA GLU A 4 -7.23 0.26 14.61
C GLU A 4 -6.73 -0.60 13.46
N ILE A 5 -7.17 -1.84 13.38
CA ILE A 5 -6.72 -2.81 12.39
C ILE A 5 -7.66 -2.81 11.18
N LEU A 6 -7.08 -2.64 9.98
CA LEU A 6 -7.82 -2.77 8.73
C LEU A 6 -7.97 -4.24 8.35
N CYS A 7 -6.86 -4.97 8.38
CA CYS A 7 -6.84 -6.41 8.08
C CYS A 7 -5.57 -7.03 8.65
N ALA A 8 -5.60 -8.36 8.79
CA ALA A 8 -4.47 -9.08 9.35
C ALA A 8 -4.47 -10.54 8.89
N GLU A 9 -3.29 -11.15 8.89
CA GLU A 9 -3.11 -12.57 8.62
C GLU A 9 -1.97 -13.06 9.51
N GLY A 10 -2.30 -13.84 10.53
CA GLY A 10 -1.31 -14.25 11.52
C GLY A 10 -0.72 -13.02 12.21
N ALA A 11 0.60 -12.92 12.21
CA ALA A 11 1.31 -11.80 12.84
C ALA A 11 1.40 -10.56 11.93
N LEU A 12 1.07 -10.71 10.64
CA LEU A 12 1.11 -9.60 9.69
C LEU A 12 -0.15 -8.75 9.83
N THR A 13 0.01 -7.49 10.14
CA THR A 13 -1.09 -6.58 10.47
C THR A 13 -1.01 -5.30 9.64
N VAL A 14 -2.17 -4.87 9.12
CA VAL A 14 -2.34 -3.59 8.45
C VAL A 14 -3.26 -2.76 9.35
N ARG A 15 -2.77 -1.62 9.81
CA ARG A 15 -3.48 -0.82 10.80
C ARG A 15 -3.41 0.67 10.50
N LEU A 16 -4.24 1.44 11.18
CA LEU A 16 -4.18 2.89 11.10
C LEU A 16 -2.81 3.38 11.58
N PHE A 17 -2.32 4.44 10.94
CA PHE A 17 -1.13 5.14 11.43
C PHE A 17 -1.46 5.90 12.71
N ARG A 18 -0.43 6.11 13.53
CA ARG A 18 -0.46 6.92 14.75
C ARG A 18 0.66 7.94 14.68
N GLU A 19 0.55 9.01 15.47
CA GLU A 19 1.61 10.02 15.52
C GLU A 19 2.95 9.42 15.91
N GLY A 20 2.93 8.40 16.79
CA GLY A 20 4.15 7.72 17.22
C GLY A 20 4.87 6.93 16.13
N ASP A 21 4.26 6.76 14.97
CA ASP A 21 4.89 6.05 13.85
C ASP A 21 5.87 6.93 13.07
N LEU A 22 5.95 8.23 13.37
CA LEU A 22 6.77 9.14 12.58
C LEU A 22 8.24 8.73 12.48
N PRO A 23 8.92 8.32 13.54
CA PRO A 23 10.33 7.93 13.41
C PRO A 23 10.55 6.81 12.39
N GLU A 24 9.71 5.80 12.43
CA GLU A 24 9.82 4.65 11.52
C GLU A 24 9.47 5.04 10.07
N LEU A 25 8.40 5.82 9.91
CA LEU A 25 8.00 6.31 8.60
C LEU A 25 9.06 7.23 8.01
N ALA A 26 9.63 8.12 8.82
CA ALA A 26 10.69 9.02 8.37
C ALA A 26 11.92 8.26 7.90
N ALA A 27 12.30 7.19 8.61
CA ALA A 27 13.44 6.36 8.21
C ALA A 27 13.15 5.67 6.87
N LEU A 28 11.95 5.18 6.68
CA LEU A 28 11.53 4.54 5.42
C LEU A 28 11.62 5.52 4.25
N LEU A 29 11.06 6.71 4.41
CA LEU A 29 10.97 7.70 3.33
C LEU A 29 12.29 8.43 3.08
N ALA A 30 13.27 8.29 3.97
CA ALA A 30 14.61 8.84 3.78
C ALA A 30 15.53 7.86 3.03
N ASP A 31 15.13 6.62 2.85
CA ASP A 31 15.95 5.60 2.21
C ASP A 31 15.91 5.76 0.69
N PRO A 32 17.06 6.11 0.04
CA PRO A 32 17.07 6.33 -1.41
C PRO A 32 16.66 5.10 -2.23
N GLU A 33 16.98 3.90 -1.74
CA GLU A 33 16.60 2.68 -2.47
C GLU A 33 15.10 2.43 -2.41
N VAL A 34 14.48 2.69 -1.26
CA VAL A 34 13.02 2.57 -1.12
C VAL A 34 12.32 3.58 -2.02
N MET A 35 12.85 4.80 -2.07
CA MET A 35 12.22 5.90 -2.82
C MET A 35 12.64 5.97 -4.29
N ARG A 36 13.48 5.07 -4.74
CA ARG A 36 14.09 5.10 -6.08
C ARG A 36 13.11 5.37 -7.22
N TRP A 37 11.93 4.78 -7.19
CA TRP A 37 10.93 4.90 -8.26
C TRP A 37 9.74 5.77 -7.87
N LEU A 38 9.81 6.43 -6.71
CA LEU A 38 8.70 7.21 -6.17
C LEU A 38 9.01 8.71 -6.27
N GLU A 39 9.71 9.24 -5.29
CA GLU A 39 10.09 10.65 -5.21
C GLU A 39 11.48 10.73 -4.58
N PRO A 40 12.16 11.87 -4.68
CA PRO A 40 13.41 12.04 -3.93
C PRO A 40 13.18 11.77 -2.43
N PRO A 41 14.18 11.25 -1.72
CA PRO A 41 14.01 10.96 -0.30
C PRO A 41 13.50 12.16 0.48
N PHE A 42 12.64 11.90 1.46
CA PHE A 42 12.03 12.93 2.28
C PHE A 42 12.91 13.27 3.47
N ASP A 43 12.97 14.55 3.85
CA ASP A 43 13.51 14.92 5.15
C ASP A 43 12.40 14.68 6.21
N ARG A 44 12.75 14.87 7.49
CA ARG A 44 11.82 14.57 8.58
C ARG A 44 10.58 15.46 8.54
N ALA A 45 10.73 16.72 8.18
CA ALA A 45 9.59 17.65 8.12
C ALA A 45 8.60 17.20 7.05
N ARG A 46 9.10 16.76 5.90
CA ARG A 46 8.26 16.27 4.81
C ARG A 46 7.60 14.94 5.18
N ALA A 47 8.30 14.06 5.88
CA ALA A 47 7.74 12.81 6.38
C ALA A 47 6.59 13.09 7.35
N ALA A 48 6.76 14.06 8.25
CA ALA A 48 5.70 14.45 9.19
C ALA A 48 4.48 14.98 8.45
N GLU A 49 4.68 15.80 7.42
CA GLU A 49 3.59 16.32 6.60
C GLU A 49 2.87 15.19 5.87
N PHE A 50 3.62 14.24 5.33
CA PHE A 50 3.04 13.08 4.65
C PHE A 50 2.22 12.23 5.62
N LEU A 51 2.73 11.98 6.81
CA LEU A 51 2.00 11.24 7.84
C LEU A 51 0.66 11.92 8.14
N ARG A 52 0.68 13.23 8.34
CA ARG A 52 -0.52 13.99 8.66
C ARG A 52 -1.52 13.98 7.51
N ALA A 53 -1.04 14.21 6.30
CA ALA A 53 -1.93 14.35 5.14
C ALA A 53 -2.48 13.01 4.62
N ALA A 54 -1.71 11.94 4.72
CA ALA A 54 -2.08 10.65 4.13
C ALA A 54 -2.44 9.60 5.17
N GLY A 55 -1.74 9.56 6.31
CA GLY A 55 -1.95 8.51 7.31
C GLY A 55 -2.97 8.86 8.37
N LEU A 56 -2.97 10.12 8.80
CA LEU A 56 -3.86 10.59 9.88
C LEU A 56 -5.12 11.28 9.35
N SER A 57 -5.30 11.29 8.04
CA SER A 57 -6.50 11.89 7.41
C SER A 57 -7.71 10.98 7.59
N GLU A 58 -8.90 11.53 7.31
CA GLU A 58 -10.17 10.80 7.40
C GLU A 58 -10.92 10.93 6.08
N PRO A 59 -11.05 9.85 5.28
CA PRO A 59 -10.43 8.54 5.51
C PRO A 59 -8.93 8.55 5.23
N PRO A 60 -8.18 7.59 5.78
CA PRO A 60 -6.75 7.52 5.49
C PRO A 60 -6.49 7.09 4.03
N LEU A 61 -5.35 7.51 3.50
CA LEU A 61 -4.90 7.07 2.18
C LEU A 61 -3.88 5.93 2.30
N ILE A 62 -3.18 5.88 3.43
CA ILE A 62 -2.17 4.85 3.70
C ILE A 62 -2.40 4.25 5.08
N TYR A 63 -1.93 3.02 5.26
CA TYR A 63 -2.03 2.28 6.51
C TYR A 63 -0.67 1.67 6.84
N ALA A 64 -0.34 1.60 8.12
CA ALA A 64 0.94 1.03 8.56
C ALA A 64 0.89 -0.49 8.48
N VAL A 65 2.03 -1.09 8.14
CA VAL A 65 2.21 -2.54 8.08
C VAL A 65 3.22 -2.95 9.14
N GLU A 66 2.86 -3.93 9.95
CA GLU A 66 3.79 -4.48 10.93
C GLU A 66 3.64 -6.00 11.02
N GLU A 67 4.70 -6.64 11.50
CA GLU A 67 4.68 -8.07 11.80
C GLU A 67 5.32 -8.25 13.17
N ASP A 68 4.58 -8.83 14.11
CA ASP A 68 5.02 -8.99 15.49
C ASP A 68 5.49 -7.68 16.14
N GLY A 69 4.82 -6.58 15.79
CA GLY A 69 5.17 -5.27 16.31
C GLY A 69 6.28 -4.54 15.56
N ASP A 70 6.93 -5.19 14.61
CA ASP A 70 8.00 -4.57 13.81
C ASP A 70 7.40 -3.87 12.59
N PHE A 71 7.64 -2.57 12.49
CA PHE A 71 7.17 -1.76 11.36
C PHE A 71 7.88 -2.19 10.08
N LEU A 72 7.11 -2.55 9.06
CA LEU A 72 7.65 -2.98 7.76
C LEU A 72 7.53 -1.92 6.68
N GLY A 73 6.60 -0.99 6.81
CA GLY A 73 6.30 0.00 5.79
C GLY A 73 4.84 0.37 5.81
N TYR A 74 4.28 0.67 4.63
CA TYR A 74 2.85 1.01 4.55
C TYR A 74 2.23 0.46 3.28
N VAL A 75 0.90 0.40 3.28
CA VAL A 75 0.13 0.10 2.08
C VAL A 75 -0.66 1.35 1.69
N ILE A 76 -0.95 1.45 0.39
CA ILE A 76 -1.85 2.45 -0.18
C ILE A 76 -3.19 1.74 -0.31
N PHE A 77 -4.25 2.35 0.22
CA PHE A 77 -5.59 1.76 0.15
C PHE A 77 -6.63 2.85 0.28
N HIS A 78 -7.18 3.28 -0.85
CA HIS A 78 -8.19 4.34 -0.92
C HIS A 78 -8.91 4.25 -2.26
N ARG A 79 -9.96 5.05 -2.41
CA ARG A 79 -10.67 5.10 -3.69
C ARG A 79 -9.73 5.60 -4.80
N TYR A 80 -9.79 4.94 -5.94
CA TYR A 80 -9.02 5.32 -7.12
C TYR A 80 -9.76 6.41 -7.88
N GLY A 81 -9.39 7.67 -7.66
CA GLY A 81 -10.07 8.82 -8.26
C GLY A 81 -11.55 8.82 -7.94
N GLY A 82 -12.38 9.06 -8.92
CA GLY A 82 -13.84 9.05 -8.78
C GLY A 82 -14.48 7.72 -9.16
N GLU A 83 -13.69 6.64 -9.29
CA GLU A 83 -14.17 5.35 -9.77
C GLU A 83 -14.66 4.45 -8.64
N ASP A 84 -15.44 3.44 -8.98
CA ASP A 84 -15.83 2.37 -8.05
C ASP A 84 -14.70 1.34 -7.98
N ALA A 85 -13.55 1.81 -7.55
CA ALA A 85 -12.32 1.03 -7.53
C ALA A 85 -11.43 1.50 -6.38
N ALA A 86 -10.65 0.57 -5.83
CA ALA A 86 -9.66 0.86 -4.81
C ALA A 86 -8.28 0.86 -5.43
N GLU A 87 -7.46 1.86 -5.08
CA GLU A 87 -6.04 1.81 -5.42
C GLU A 87 -5.31 1.02 -4.33
N LEU A 88 -4.50 0.05 -4.75
CA LEU A 88 -3.70 -0.79 -3.87
C LEU A 88 -2.24 -0.58 -4.19
N GLY A 89 -1.43 -0.47 -3.15
CA GLY A 89 0.01 -0.38 -3.33
C GLY A 89 0.73 -0.66 -2.02
N TRP A 90 2.04 -0.71 -2.06
CA TRP A 90 2.86 -0.97 -0.89
C TRP A 90 4.21 -0.29 -1.03
N VAL A 91 4.77 0.14 0.10
CA VAL A 91 6.12 0.67 0.19
C VAL A 91 6.73 0.02 1.44
N LEU A 92 7.73 -0.84 1.25
CA LEU A 92 8.30 -1.65 2.31
C LEU A 92 9.78 -1.32 2.50
N ARG A 93 10.26 -1.40 3.74
CA ARG A 93 11.68 -1.22 4.03
C ARG A 93 12.48 -2.35 3.38
N ARG A 94 13.75 -2.07 3.06
CA ARG A 94 14.58 -3.01 2.31
C ARG A 94 14.69 -4.38 2.95
N SER A 95 14.76 -4.45 4.27
CA SER A 95 14.89 -5.73 4.98
C SER A 95 13.67 -6.64 4.79
N ALA A 96 12.55 -6.09 4.34
CA ALA A 96 11.35 -6.87 4.08
C ALA A 96 11.24 -7.33 2.61
N TRP A 97 12.10 -6.85 1.74
CA TRP A 97 12.03 -7.21 0.32
C TRP A 97 12.39 -8.67 0.08
N GLY A 98 11.80 -9.25 -0.97
CA GLY A 98 12.10 -10.62 -1.38
C GLY A 98 11.56 -11.70 -0.45
N ARG A 99 10.62 -11.35 0.42
CA ARG A 99 10.07 -12.26 1.43
C ARG A 99 8.58 -12.53 1.22
N GLY A 100 8.02 -12.09 0.09
CA GLY A 100 6.63 -12.37 -0.27
C GLY A 100 5.59 -11.47 0.37
N TYR A 101 5.98 -10.44 1.10
CA TYR A 101 5.02 -9.55 1.77
C TYR A 101 4.09 -8.83 0.79
N ALA A 102 4.62 -8.37 -0.36
CA ALA A 102 3.81 -7.64 -1.32
C ALA A 102 2.59 -8.45 -1.78
N GLY A 103 2.80 -9.72 -2.09
CA GLY A 103 1.70 -10.61 -2.50
C GLY A 103 0.70 -10.84 -1.39
N ARG A 104 1.20 -11.11 -0.17
CA ARG A 104 0.35 -11.32 0.99
C ARG A 104 -0.49 -10.07 1.31
N LEU A 105 0.15 -8.89 1.27
CA LEU A 105 -0.53 -7.64 1.53
C LEU A 105 -1.58 -7.34 0.47
N THR A 106 -1.27 -7.58 -0.80
CA THR A 106 -2.24 -7.36 -1.88
C THR A 106 -3.46 -8.25 -1.69
N ALA A 107 -3.26 -9.53 -1.33
CA ALA A 107 -4.38 -10.44 -1.07
C ALA A 107 -5.24 -9.95 0.11
N LEU A 108 -4.60 -9.47 1.18
CA LEU A 108 -5.32 -8.92 2.33
C LEU A 108 -6.13 -7.68 1.94
N LEU A 109 -5.56 -6.79 1.14
CA LEU A 109 -6.25 -5.58 0.70
C LEU A 109 -7.41 -5.90 -0.23
N LEU A 110 -7.27 -6.91 -1.09
CA LEU A 110 -8.39 -7.36 -1.93
C LEU A 110 -9.56 -7.82 -1.05
N SER A 111 -9.28 -8.57 0.01
CA SER A 111 -10.31 -8.97 0.95
C SER A 111 -10.94 -7.76 1.65
N ALA A 112 -10.13 -6.79 2.04
CA ALA A 112 -10.63 -5.58 2.69
C ALA A 112 -11.48 -4.73 1.76
N ALA A 113 -11.27 -4.83 0.45
CA ALA A 113 -12.05 -4.09 -0.56
C ALA A 113 -13.41 -4.71 -0.85
N GLU A 114 -13.63 -5.96 -0.47
CA GLU A 114 -14.91 -6.65 -0.68
C GLU A 114 -16.06 -5.86 -0.06
N GLY A 115 -17.13 -5.70 -0.83
CA GLY A 115 -18.29 -4.95 -0.37
C GLY A 115 -18.15 -3.44 -0.39
N LYS A 116 -16.96 -2.91 -0.72
CA LYS A 116 -16.72 -1.47 -0.78
C LYS A 116 -16.53 -0.97 -2.20
N TRP A 117 -15.79 -1.71 -3.02
CA TRP A 117 -15.49 -1.33 -4.40
C TRP A 117 -15.58 -2.52 -5.33
N ALA A 118 -15.93 -2.23 -6.58
CA ALA A 118 -16.08 -3.29 -7.60
C ALA A 118 -14.74 -3.75 -8.15
N GLU A 119 -13.74 -2.86 -8.18
CA GLU A 119 -12.46 -3.15 -8.79
C GLU A 119 -11.29 -2.72 -7.91
N ALA A 120 -10.11 -3.24 -8.23
CA ALA A 120 -8.86 -2.87 -7.58
C ALA A 120 -7.84 -2.51 -8.65
N VAL A 121 -7.03 -1.48 -8.38
CA VAL A 121 -6.04 -0.95 -9.32
C VAL A 121 -4.69 -0.87 -8.64
N ILE A 122 -3.64 -1.29 -9.34
CA ILE A 122 -2.25 -1.13 -8.90
C ILE A 122 -1.53 -0.32 -9.97
N GLU A 123 -0.81 0.73 -9.53
CA GLU A 123 0.06 1.50 -10.43
C GLU A 123 1.50 1.30 -10.00
N CYS A 124 2.39 1.16 -10.96
CA CYS A 124 3.81 1.09 -10.66
C CYS A 124 4.63 1.68 -11.80
N ALA A 125 5.84 2.15 -11.47
CA ALA A 125 6.76 2.64 -12.48
C ALA A 125 7.12 1.49 -13.44
N PRO A 126 7.39 1.79 -14.72
CA PRO A 126 7.75 0.74 -15.69
C PRO A 126 8.94 -0.11 -15.25
N GLU A 127 9.86 0.48 -14.50
CA GLU A 127 11.06 -0.21 -14.01
C GLU A 127 10.79 -1.13 -12.82
N GLN A 128 9.66 -0.98 -12.16
CA GLN A 128 9.29 -1.80 -11.00
C GLN A 128 8.72 -3.15 -11.43
N ARG A 129 9.56 -3.97 -12.04
CA ARG A 129 9.14 -5.27 -12.58
C ARG A 129 8.60 -6.22 -11.53
N ALA A 130 9.16 -6.15 -10.31
CA ALA A 130 8.70 -7.00 -9.23
C ALA A 130 7.25 -6.68 -8.85
N SER A 131 6.88 -5.39 -8.83
CA SER A 131 5.51 -4.98 -8.53
C SER A 131 4.55 -5.45 -9.61
N ALA A 132 4.95 -5.33 -10.88
CA ALA A 132 4.15 -5.82 -12.00
C ALA A 132 3.91 -7.33 -11.88
N ARG A 133 4.94 -8.10 -11.51
CA ARG A 133 4.80 -9.55 -11.34
C ARG A 133 3.84 -9.91 -10.21
N VAL A 134 3.87 -9.15 -9.10
CA VAL A 134 2.92 -9.36 -8.00
C VAL A 134 1.49 -9.13 -8.50
N ALA A 135 1.26 -8.03 -9.22
CA ALA A 135 -0.06 -7.72 -9.76
C ALA A 135 -0.55 -8.82 -10.70
N GLU A 136 0.28 -9.23 -11.64
CA GLU A 136 -0.07 -10.26 -12.61
C GLU A 136 -0.36 -11.60 -11.94
N LYS A 137 0.46 -11.99 -10.96
CA LYS A 137 0.30 -13.24 -10.24
C LYS A 137 -1.03 -13.28 -9.47
N LEU A 138 -1.53 -12.14 -9.04
CA LEU A 138 -2.78 -12.04 -8.30
C LEU A 138 -3.97 -11.72 -9.20
N GLY A 139 -3.82 -11.91 -10.51
CA GLY A 139 -4.92 -11.83 -11.45
C GLY A 139 -5.22 -10.45 -11.99
N PHE A 140 -4.36 -9.47 -11.72
CA PHE A 140 -4.51 -8.15 -12.32
C PHE A 140 -4.06 -8.20 -13.77
N ARG A 141 -4.75 -7.45 -14.61
CA ARG A 141 -4.39 -7.32 -16.03
C ARG A 141 -3.90 -5.90 -16.29
N GLU A 142 -2.83 -5.81 -17.07
CA GLU A 142 -2.31 -4.51 -17.47
C GLU A 142 -3.26 -3.88 -18.48
N GLU A 143 -3.69 -2.64 -18.20
CA GLU A 143 -4.59 -1.93 -19.11
C GLU A 143 -3.89 -0.79 -19.86
N GLY A 144 -2.64 -0.47 -19.54
CA GLY A 144 -1.88 0.54 -20.23
C GLY A 144 -1.11 1.45 -19.28
N MET A 145 -0.80 2.64 -19.77
CA MET A 145 -0.01 3.64 -19.05
C MET A 145 -0.89 4.81 -18.66
N ALA A 146 -0.67 5.36 -17.47
CA ALA A 146 -1.29 6.60 -17.03
C ALA A 146 -0.28 7.38 -16.20
N ASP A 147 -0.05 8.64 -16.55
CA ASP A 147 0.90 9.51 -15.83
C ASP A 147 2.29 8.89 -15.64
N GLY A 148 2.77 8.17 -16.65
CA GLY A 148 4.09 7.54 -16.62
C GLY A 148 4.15 6.22 -15.86
N CYS A 149 3.04 5.72 -15.35
CA CYS A 149 2.98 4.45 -14.62
C CYS A 149 2.24 3.38 -15.41
N ARG A 150 2.64 2.14 -15.21
CA ARG A 150 1.87 0.99 -15.70
C ARG A 150 0.66 0.81 -14.78
N VAL A 151 -0.49 0.58 -15.36
CA VAL A 151 -1.75 0.44 -14.61
C VAL A 151 -2.27 -0.99 -14.78
N PHE A 152 -2.55 -1.63 -13.64
CA PHE A 152 -3.09 -2.99 -13.59
C PHE A 152 -4.43 -2.97 -12.89
N ARG A 153 -5.39 -3.73 -13.37
CA ARG A 153 -6.75 -3.73 -12.83
C ARG A 153 -7.32 -5.15 -12.75
N ARG A 154 -8.16 -5.37 -11.76
CA ARG A 154 -8.95 -6.60 -11.67
C ARG A 154 -10.25 -6.31 -10.93
N THR A 155 -11.21 -7.22 -11.08
CA THR A 155 -12.42 -7.15 -10.26
C THR A 155 -12.10 -7.59 -8.83
N VAL A 156 -12.80 -7.00 -7.87
CA VAL A 156 -12.72 -7.43 -6.47
C VAL A 156 -13.71 -8.58 -6.29
N PRO A 157 -13.32 -9.68 -5.65
CA PRO A 157 -14.25 -10.78 -5.39
C PRO A 157 -15.44 -10.28 -4.58
N ARG A 158 -16.64 -10.79 -4.89
CA ARG A 158 -17.82 -10.46 -4.13
C ARG A 158 -17.94 -11.44 -2.97
N ASP A 159 -18.45 -10.92 -1.85
CA ASP A 159 -18.71 -11.72 -0.68
C ASP A 159 -19.64 -12.88 -1.06
N GLY A 160 -19.26 -14.10 -0.69
CA GLY A 160 -20.04 -15.29 -0.94
C GLY A 160 -19.93 -15.92 -2.32
N THR A 161 -19.00 -15.43 -3.16
CA THR A 161 -18.78 -16.02 -4.50
C THR A 161 -17.45 -16.74 -4.58
#